data_6b57793e23e23162f4a1d21f22571b68
#
_entry.id   6b57793e23e23162f4a1d21f22571b68
#
_cell.length_a   1.000
_cell.length_b   1.000
_cell.length_c   1.000
_cell.angle_alpha   90.00
_cell.angle_beta   90.00
_cell.angle_gamma   90.00
#
_symmetry.space_group_name_H-M   'P 1'
#
loop_
_entity.id
_entity.type
_entity.pdbx_description
1 polymer ?
#
loop_
_entity_poly.entity_id
_entity_poly.type
_entity_poly.pdbx_seq_one_letter_code
_entity_poly.pdbx_strand_id
1 'polypeptide(L)'
;MKNLLIICDNFPPQSGPRMGYLVKYAKRLGWNSYVVAAENKSRNDLTGLSGYAVETYVVPQRRHRKWNLLHILHFFWPYDYLRGEYEIRRIASEIVQRVKIDLVLCTHTYGWFPLSAAYAVAKKANIPLIVDIRDLVEQNPKIPFFEMSFNQKMDFLRDKCSFLSNRRAVRMHRDAAALTSISPWHAEWLKRWNRNSFCIYNGFDPELFKPIEPVKSNQFEIVYAGSLATKRQRNPELLLEAIVQLDRSGVISPEMFTLNFYGEPSGSHVLPAARALGIERYLKFFPSVPITNLPEIFAKASVLLLLGARPSDFRTHGVMTTKFYEYFASRRPILLVPDDEECLGQVIRESGAGWAVRTVEDTVSCLTTLLEQWKATGVVSGNTMDGDRYDLFSRETQASQFVEIFDKILNGTMVPGQIFNGTDKIEGD
;
A
#
# COMPACT_ATOMS: atom_id res chain seq x y z
N MET A 1 0.70 9.58 -29.31
CA MET A 1 0.82 9.04 -27.93
C MET A 1 1.72 9.97 -27.15
N LYS A 2 1.41 10.25 -25.91
CA LYS A 2 2.22 11.06 -24.98
C LYS A 2 3.24 10.17 -24.28
N ASN A 3 4.37 10.73 -23.84
CA ASN A 3 5.45 9.97 -23.25
C ASN A 3 5.67 10.38 -21.79
N LEU A 4 5.62 9.40 -20.89
CA LEU A 4 5.83 9.52 -19.45
C LEU A 4 7.20 8.95 -19.08
N LEU A 5 8.01 9.72 -18.37
CA LEU A 5 9.22 9.21 -17.72
C LEU A 5 8.92 8.95 -16.25
N ILE A 6 9.02 7.69 -15.84
CA ILE A 6 8.85 7.28 -14.44
C ILE A 6 10.22 7.06 -13.82
N ILE A 7 10.49 7.76 -12.70
CA ILE A 7 11.69 7.58 -11.89
C ILE A 7 11.26 7.12 -10.51
N CYS A 8 11.65 5.90 -10.11
CA CYS A 8 11.10 5.25 -8.93
C CYS A 8 12.13 4.47 -8.12
N ASP A 9 11.83 4.31 -6.84
CA ASP A 9 12.60 3.47 -5.92
C ASP A 9 12.38 1.98 -6.15
N ASN A 10 11.23 1.60 -6.71
CA ASN A 10 10.83 0.22 -6.96
C ASN A 10 9.99 0.10 -8.22
N PHE A 11 10.29 -0.93 -9.05
CA PHE A 11 9.49 -1.27 -10.23
C PHE A 11 9.53 -2.80 -10.47
N PRO A 12 8.46 -3.43 -11.01
CA PRO A 12 8.51 -4.84 -11.39
C PRO A 12 9.69 -5.17 -12.33
N PRO A 13 10.31 -6.35 -12.25
CA PRO A 13 9.90 -7.54 -11.45
C PRO A 13 10.33 -7.53 -9.99
N GLN A 14 10.91 -6.47 -9.48
CA GLN A 14 11.52 -6.48 -8.15
C GLN A 14 10.53 -6.14 -7.04
N SER A 15 9.62 -5.22 -7.29
CA SER A 15 8.57 -4.75 -6.38
C SER A 15 7.87 -3.55 -7.05
N GLY A 16 6.94 -2.88 -6.38
CA GLY A 16 6.34 -1.65 -6.89
C GLY A 16 5.16 -1.87 -7.84
N PRO A 17 4.17 -2.69 -7.47
CA PRO A 17 3.03 -3.00 -8.33
C PRO A 17 2.26 -1.75 -8.76
N ARG A 18 2.23 -0.68 -7.93
CA ARG A 18 1.53 0.58 -8.23
C ARG A 18 1.98 1.18 -9.56
N MET A 19 3.30 1.31 -9.77
CA MET A 19 3.84 1.86 -11.02
C MET A 19 3.74 0.86 -12.17
N GLY A 20 3.90 -0.43 -11.92
CA GLY A 20 3.71 -1.48 -12.93
C GLY A 20 2.31 -1.48 -13.51
N TYR A 21 1.28 -1.40 -12.66
CA TYR A 21 -0.10 -1.28 -13.09
C TYR A 21 -0.40 0.05 -13.78
N LEU A 22 0.16 1.16 -13.29
CA LEU A 22 0.04 2.42 -13.98
C LEU A 22 0.57 2.31 -15.42
N VAL A 23 1.74 1.73 -15.63
CA VAL A 23 2.32 1.53 -16.96
C VAL A 23 1.43 0.66 -17.84
N LYS A 24 0.89 -0.45 -17.29
CA LYS A 24 -0.04 -1.34 -17.99
C LYS A 24 -1.27 -0.60 -18.52
N TYR A 25 -1.96 0.12 -17.65
CA TYR A 25 -3.24 0.75 -17.99
C TYR A 25 -3.07 2.10 -18.69
N ALA A 26 -2.06 2.90 -18.35
CA ALA A 26 -1.79 4.16 -19.02
C ALA A 26 -1.47 3.97 -20.52
N LYS A 27 -0.87 2.83 -20.89
CA LYS A 27 -0.65 2.47 -22.30
C LYS A 27 -1.96 2.38 -23.08
N ARG A 28 -3.02 1.84 -22.47
CA ARG A 28 -4.37 1.77 -23.08
C ARG A 28 -5.01 3.15 -23.22
N LEU A 29 -4.58 4.12 -22.37
CA LEU A 29 -5.03 5.51 -22.37
C LEU A 29 -4.14 6.43 -23.23
N GLY A 30 -3.28 5.87 -24.08
CA GLY A 30 -2.48 6.63 -25.03
C GLY A 30 -1.15 7.16 -24.49
N TRP A 31 -0.64 6.63 -23.37
CA TRP A 31 0.63 7.01 -22.76
C TRP A 31 1.68 5.90 -22.88
N ASN A 32 2.82 6.23 -23.48
CA ASN A 32 4.02 5.39 -23.44
C ASN A 32 4.80 5.69 -22.15
N SER A 33 5.37 4.66 -21.53
CA SER A 33 6.16 4.82 -20.30
C SER A 33 7.59 4.36 -20.50
N TYR A 34 8.53 5.22 -20.08
CA TYR A 34 9.96 4.95 -19.94
C TYR A 34 10.28 4.92 -18.45
N VAL A 35 10.95 3.89 -17.98
CA VAL A 35 11.14 3.67 -16.53
C VAL A 35 12.60 3.62 -16.17
N VAL A 36 12.99 4.40 -15.15
CA VAL A 36 14.30 4.32 -14.50
C VAL A 36 14.08 4.02 -13.02
N ALA A 37 14.40 2.79 -12.61
CA ALA A 37 14.15 2.29 -11.28
C ALA A 37 15.46 1.97 -10.55
N ALA A 38 15.45 2.08 -9.22
CA ALA A 38 16.52 1.55 -8.40
C ALA A 38 16.39 0.02 -8.26
N GLU A 39 17.53 -0.67 -8.17
CA GLU A 39 17.54 -2.09 -7.90
C GLU A 39 17.05 -2.40 -6.48
N ASN A 40 16.07 -3.27 -6.36
CA ASN A 40 15.63 -3.84 -5.11
C ASN A 40 15.81 -5.37 -5.15
N LYS A 41 16.25 -5.98 -4.05
CA LYS A 41 16.48 -7.42 -3.97
C LYS A 41 15.20 -8.26 -3.88
N SER A 42 14.08 -7.65 -3.58
CA SER A 42 12.77 -8.32 -3.58
C SER A 42 12.34 -8.58 -5.02
N ARG A 43 12.17 -9.83 -5.38
CA ARG A 43 11.63 -10.24 -6.70
C ARG A 43 10.19 -10.69 -6.51
N ASN A 44 9.25 -9.88 -7.00
CA ASN A 44 7.83 -10.18 -7.00
C ASN A 44 7.18 -9.67 -8.29
N ASP A 45 7.74 -10.03 -9.46
CA ASP A 45 7.01 -9.80 -10.73
C ASP A 45 5.96 -10.90 -10.90
N LEU A 46 4.86 -10.70 -10.22
CA LEU A 46 3.77 -11.68 -10.16
C LEU A 46 2.90 -11.67 -11.44
N THR A 47 3.09 -10.70 -12.32
CA THR A 47 2.11 -10.39 -13.36
C THR A 47 2.72 -9.98 -14.69
N GLY A 48 4.04 -10.06 -14.87
CA GLY A 48 4.72 -9.62 -16.11
C GLY A 48 4.59 -8.11 -16.40
N LEU A 49 4.35 -7.29 -15.35
CA LEU A 49 4.06 -5.86 -15.50
C LEU A 49 5.22 -5.06 -16.10
N SER A 50 6.45 -5.53 -15.95
CA SER A 50 7.64 -4.88 -16.55
C SER A 50 7.59 -4.81 -18.09
N GLY A 51 6.92 -5.74 -18.73
CA GLY A 51 6.80 -5.81 -20.20
C GLY A 51 5.88 -4.75 -20.83
N TYR A 52 5.14 -3.97 -20.04
CA TYR A 52 4.27 -2.93 -20.59
C TYR A 52 4.98 -1.59 -20.83
N ALA A 53 6.15 -1.36 -20.22
CA ALA A 53 6.98 -0.19 -20.48
C ALA A 53 7.65 -0.30 -21.87
N VAL A 54 7.89 0.86 -22.50
CA VAL A 54 8.67 0.92 -23.74
C VAL A 54 10.12 0.52 -23.45
N GLU A 55 10.67 1.08 -22.37
CA GLU A 55 12.01 0.78 -21.88
C GLU A 55 12.03 0.81 -20.35
N THR A 56 12.82 -0.09 -19.77
CA THR A 56 13.05 -0.16 -18.33
C THR A 56 14.53 -0.28 -18.04
N TYR A 57 15.06 0.63 -17.22
CA TYR A 57 16.42 0.63 -16.73
C TYR A 57 16.44 0.44 -15.23
N VAL A 58 17.16 -0.57 -14.77
CA VAL A 58 17.34 -0.87 -13.34
C VAL A 58 18.76 -0.49 -12.93
N VAL A 59 18.86 0.46 -12.02
CA VAL A 59 20.15 1.00 -11.54
C VAL A 59 20.61 0.21 -10.32
N PRO A 60 21.74 -0.50 -10.39
CA PRO A 60 22.25 -1.27 -9.28
C PRO A 60 22.52 -0.43 -8.04
N GLN A 61 21.98 -0.85 -6.90
CA GLN A 61 22.26 -0.25 -5.60
C GLN A 61 23.47 -0.96 -4.96
N ARG A 62 24.64 -0.36 -5.04
CA ARG A 62 25.85 -0.91 -4.40
C ARG A 62 25.87 -0.56 -2.91
N ARG A 63 25.53 -1.52 -2.06
CA ARG A 63 25.75 -1.42 -0.62
C ARG A 63 27.25 -1.50 -0.32
N HIS A 64 27.87 -0.42 0.16
CA HIS A 64 29.22 -0.48 0.70
C HIS A 64 29.23 -1.27 2.02
N ARG A 65 29.96 -2.37 2.03
CA ARG A 65 29.97 -3.36 3.12
C ARG A 65 31.01 -3.09 4.22
N LYS A 66 31.82 -2.03 4.13
CA LYS A 66 32.91 -1.78 5.09
C LYS A 66 32.93 -0.34 5.59
N TRP A 67 33.07 -0.20 6.90
CA TRP A 67 33.36 1.04 7.60
C TRP A 67 34.74 1.58 7.17
N ASN A 68 34.77 2.71 6.53
CA ASN A 68 35.99 3.49 6.23
C ASN A 68 35.64 4.98 6.43
N LEU A 69 36.66 5.84 6.36
CA LEU A 69 36.54 7.29 6.60
C LEU A 69 35.39 7.95 5.80
N LEU A 70 35.02 7.38 4.64
CA LEU A 70 33.90 7.77 3.82
C LEU A 70 32.55 7.59 4.53
N HIS A 71 32.44 6.72 5.55
CA HIS A 71 31.20 6.58 6.33
C HIS A 71 30.96 7.76 7.27
N ILE A 72 32.00 8.50 7.67
CA ILE A 72 31.85 9.75 8.43
C ILE A 72 31.29 10.83 7.52
N LEU A 73 31.67 10.86 6.25
CA LEU A 73 31.06 11.71 5.25
C LEU A 73 29.59 11.32 4.95
N HIS A 74 29.22 10.06 5.16
CA HIS A 74 27.83 9.59 5.10
C HIS A 74 26.92 10.30 6.12
N PHE A 75 27.42 10.72 7.26
CA PHE A 75 26.65 11.52 8.22
C PHE A 75 26.16 12.84 7.62
N PHE A 76 26.94 13.43 6.74
CA PHE A 76 26.64 14.73 6.13
C PHE A 76 26.08 14.58 4.71
N TRP A 77 26.38 13.45 4.04
CA TRP A 77 26.00 13.22 2.66
C TRP A 77 25.82 11.72 2.39
N PRO A 78 24.63 11.20 2.12
CA PRO A 78 24.39 9.78 1.85
C PRO A 78 24.99 9.39 0.49
N TYR A 79 26.27 8.95 0.51
CA TYR A 79 27.07 8.69 -0.69
C TYR A 79 26.50 7.62 -1.61
N ASP A 80 25.84 6.59 -1.06
CA ASP A 80 25.18 5.55 -1.87
C ASP A 80 23.96 6.07 -2.60
N TYR A 81 23.21 6.95 -1.95
CA TYR A 81 22.11 7.68 -2.60
C TYR A 81 22.63 8.62 -3.68
N LEU A 82 23.75 9.32 -3.44
CA LEU A 82 24.38 10.20 -4.44
C LEU A 82 24.80 9.44 -5.68
N ARG A 83 25.39 8.26 -5.50
CA ARG A 83 25.83 7.45 -6.64
C ARG A 83 24.65 6.86 -7.41
N GLY A 84 23.65 6.32 -6.72
CA GLY A 84 22.41 5.85 -7.33
C GLY A 84 21.65 7.00 -8.02
N GLU A 85 21.55 8.16 -7.38
CA GLU A 85 20.92 9.35 -7.97
C GLU A 85 21.68 9.87 -9.19
N TYR A 86 23.02 9.82 -9.18
CA TYR A 86 23.82 10.21 -10.34
C TYR A 86 23.53 9.32 -11.54
N GLU A 87 23.54 8.00 -11.38
CA GLU A 87 23.27 7.06 -12.47
C GLU A 87 21.80 7.17 -12.96
N ILE A 88 20.85 7.28 -12.05
CA ILE A 88 19.44 7.51 -12.40
C ILE A 88 19.31 8.80 -13.21
N ARG A 89 19.94 9.90 -12.75
CA ARG A 89 19.91 11.17 -13.43
C ARG A 89 20.57 11.10 -14.80
N ARG A 90 21.70 10.39 -14.95
CA ARG A 90 22.42 10.19 -16.22
C ARG A 90 21.50 9.49 -17.23
N ILE A 91 20.97 8.32 -16.86
CA ILE A 91 20.12 7.52 -17.72
C ILE A 91 18.83 8.29 -18.08
N ALA A 92 18.16 8.89 -17.10
CA ALA A 92 16.97 9.68 -17.32
C ALA A 92 17.22 10.88 -18.23
N SER A 93 18.40 11.54 -18.14
CA SER A 93 18.79 12.63 -19.02
C SER A 93 19.04 12.14 -20.46
N GLU A 94 19.63 10.96 -20.64
CA GLU A 94 19.82 10.35 -21.97
C GLU A 94 18.49 10.02 -22.64
N ILE A 95 17.50 9.52 -21.87
CA ILE A 95 16.14 9.29 -22.37
C ILE A 95 15.52 10.61 -22.85
N VAL A 96 15.56 11.66 -22.03
CA VAL A 96 14.97 12.98 -22.36
C VAL A 96 15.65 13.63 -23.58
N GLN A 97 16.93 13.35 -23.85
CA GLN A 97 17.63 13.86 -25.03
C GLN A 97 17.19 13.20 -26.33
N ARG A 98 16.84 11.89 -26.31
CA ARG A 98 16.46 11.11 -27.50
C ARG A 98 14.97 10.95 -27.72
N VAL A 99 14.16 11.15 -26.66
CA VAL A 99 12.71 11.01 -26.71
C VAL A 99 12.07 12.30 -26.16
N LYS A 100 11.08 12.81 -26.88
CA LYS A 100 10.26 13.90 -26.33
C LYS A 100 9.44 13.35 -25.18
N ILE A 101 9.83 13.66 -23.95
CA ILE A 101 9.08 13.35 -22.73
C ILE A 101 8.12 14.50 -22.43
N ASP A 102 6.85 14.18 -22.21
CA ASP A 102 5.81 15.17 -21.93
C ASP A 102 5.65 15.42 -20.42
N LEU A 103 5.94 14.41 -19.58
CA LEU A 103 5.79 14.49 -18.14
C LEU A 103 6.78 13.57 -17.41
N VAL A 104 7.27 14.00 -16.25
CA VAL A 104 8.07 13.18 -15.32
C VAL A 104 7.23 12.84 -14.10
N LEU A 105 7.14 11.55 -13.77
CA LEU A 105 6.53 11.05 -12.54
C LEU A 105 7.62 10.46 -11.66
N CYS A 106 7.77 10.98 -10.44
CA CYS A 106 8.63 10.40 -9.43
C CYS A 106 7.79 9.72 -8.34
N THR A 107 8.10 8.49 -7.98
CA THR A 107 7.50 7.85 -6.81
C THR A 107 8.55 7.44 -5.81
N HIS A 108 8.27 7.65 -4.54
CA HIS A 108 9.11 7.22 -3.43
C HIS A 108 8.28 6.81 -2.21
N THR A 109 8.90 6.02 -1.33
CA THR A 109 8.39 5.64 -0.02
C THR A 109 9.07 6.47 1.08
N TYR A 110 9.37 5.85 2.21
CA TYR A 110 10.12 6.48 3.31
C TYR A 110 11.50 6.96 2.83
N GLY A 111 11.70 8.26 2.80
CA GLY A 111 12.91 8.89 2.30
C GLY A 111 12.69 9.66 1.00
N TRP A 112 13.74 10.33 0.54
CA TRP A 112 13.64 11.28 -0.57
C TRP A 112 14.21 10.73 -1.89
N PHE A 113 14.77 9.54 -1.86
CA PHE A 113 15.31 8.87 -3.03
C PHE A 113 14.17 8.28 -3.89
N PRO A 114 14.14 8.47 -5.21
CA PRO A 114 15.10 9.17 -6.08
C PRO A 114 14.66 10.60 -6.49
N LEU A 115 13.96 11.32 -5.61
CA LEU A 115 13.32 12.62 -5.90
C LEU A 115 14.31 13.66 -6.46
N SER A 116 15.54 13.74 -5.93
CA SER A 116 16.47 14.78 -6.37
C SER A 116 16.94 14.56 -7.81
N ALA A 117 17.09 13.30 -8.24
CA ALA A 117 17.40 12.96 -9.62
C ALA A 117 16.24 13.34 -10.58
N ALA A 118 15.00 12.98 -10.21
CA ALA A 118 13.81 13.31 -10.97
C ALA A 118 13.61 14.83 -11.12
N TYR A 119 13.73 15.56 -10.02
CA TYR A 119 13.62 17.01 -10.00
C TYR A 119 14.68 17.69 -10.89
N ALA A 120 15.95 17.23 -10.80
CA ALA A 120 17.03 17.80 -11.60
C ALA A 120 16.83 17.58 -13.10
N VAL A 121 16.34 16.41 -13.52
CA VAL A 121 16.02 16.09 -14.92
C VAL A 121 14.84 16.92 -15.39
N ALA A 122 13.74 16.92 -14.68
CA ALA A 122 12.52 17.67 -15.01
C ALA A 122 12.80 19.18 -15.16
N LYS A 123 13.50 19.76 -14.18
CA LYS A 123 13.85 21.18 -14.19
C LYS A 123 14.77 21.57 -15.33
N LYS A 124 15.81 20.75 -15.61
CA LYS A 124 16.76 21.03 -16.71
C LYS A 124 16.09 20.97 -18.07
N ALA A 125 15.15 20.05 -18.25
CA ALA A 125 14.42 19.87 -19.50
C ALA A 125 13.14 20.69 -19.60
N ASN A 126 12.78 21.46 -18.58
CA ASN A 126 11.53 22.22 -18.47
C ASN A 126 10.29 21.36 -18.70
N ILE A 127 10.29 20.16 -18.08
CA ILE A 127 9.19 19.20 -18.14
C ILE A 127 8.47 19.21 -16.79
N PRO A 128 7.11 19.20 -16.73
CA PRO A 128 6.38 19.15 -15.49
C PRO A 128 6.70 17.86 -14.69
N LEU A 129 6.84 18.01 -13.37
CA LEU A 129 7.11 16.92 -12.43
C LEU A 129 5.89 16.65 -11.56
N ILE A 130 5.45 15.40 -11.47
CA ILE A 130 4.53 14.91 -10.45
C ILE A 130 5.31 14.04 -9.47
N VAL A 131 4.97 14.14 -8.18
CA VAL A 131 5.56 13.29 -7.15
C VAL A 131 4.48 12.46 -6.47
N ASP A 132 4.59 11.14 -6.58
CA ASP A 132 3.71 10.17 -5.92
C ASP A 132 4.34 9.70 -4.60
N ILE A 133 3.73 10.10 -3.48
CA ILE A 133 4.24 9.88 -2.13
C ILE A 133 3.37 8.81 -1.47
N ARG A 134 3.88 7.58 -1.39
CA ARG A 134 3.11 6.44 -0.86
C ARG A 134 3.08 6.40 0.66
N ASP A 135 4.19 6.75 1.29
CA ASP A 135 4.33 6.76 2.75
C ASP A 135 4.96 8.08 3.18
N LEU A 136 4.38 8.71 4.20
CA LEU A 136 4.91 9.95 4.73
C LEU A 136 6.10 9.69 5.63
N VAL A 137 7.22 10.36 5.35
CA VAL A 137 8.47 10.21 6.12
C VAL A 137 8.27 10.51 7.60
N GLU A 138 7.40 11.47 7.92
CA GLU A 138 7.08 11.86 9.30
C GLU A 138 6.36 10.78 10.10
N GLN A 139 5.70 9.87 9.39
CA GLN A 139 4.97 8.75 9.99
C GLN A 139 5.80 7.46 10.03
N ASN A 140 7.08 7.52 9.63
CA ASN A 140 7.95 6.36 9.76
C ASN A 140 7.98 5.89 11.23
N PRO A 141 7.69 4.61 11.51
CA PRO A 141 7.64 4.08 12.87
C PRO A 141 8.94 4.35 13.60
N LYS A 142 8.85 5.17 14.63
CA LYS A 142 10.01 5.46 15.48
C LYS A 142 10.13 4.34 16.51
N ILE A 143 11.04 3.39 16.24
CA ILE A 143 11.49 2.47 17.28
C ILE A 143 12.14 3.33 18.38
N PRO A 144 11.81 3.12 19.67
CA PRO A 144 12.49 3.81 20.75
C PRO A 144 14.01 3.65 20.64
N PHE A 145 14.77 4.73 20.84
CA PHE A 145 16.22 4.74 20.60
C PHE A 145 16.98 3.63 21.36
N PHE A 146 16.49 3.25 22.55
CA PHE A 146 17.08 2.17 23.34
C PHE A 146 16.77 0.76 22.80
N GLU A 147 15.70 0.58 22.04
CA GLU A 147 15.35 -0.69 21.38
C GLU A 147 16.02 -0.85 20.00
N MET A 148 16.63 0.21 19.49
CA MET A 148 17.28 0.21 18.18
C MET A 148 18.57 -0.60 18.21
N SER A 149 18.79 -1.41 17.19
CA SER A 149 20.12 -1.97 16.88
C SER A 149 21.11 -0.84 16.58
N PHE A 150 22.41 -1.13 16.63
CA PHE A 150 23.45 -0.14 16.34
C PHE A 150 23.23 0.53 14.97
N ASN A 151 22.93 -0.25 13.93
CA ASN A 151 22.68 0.29 12.59
C ASN A 151 21.45 1.20 12.55
N GLN A 152 20.38 0.83 13.23
CA GLN A 152 19.16 1.65 13.32
C GLN A 152 19.40 2.96 14.09
N LYS A 153 20.25 2.95 15.14
CA LYS A 153 20.69 4.17 15.86
C LYS A 153 21.47 5.10 14.93
N MET A 154 22.35 4.54 14.11
CA MET A 154 23.13 5.32 13.14
C MET A 154 22.24 5.90 12.04
N ASP A 155 21.26 5.14 11.54
CA ASP A 155 20.26 5.61 10.59
C ASP A 155 19.38 6.72 11.19
N PHE A 156 18.96 6.57 12.44
CA PHE A 156 18.19 7.60 13.17
C PHE A 156 18.97 8.89 13.34
N LEU A 157 20.27 8.80 13.71
CA LEU A 157 21.14 9.97 13.84
C LEU A 157 21.35 10.65 12.48
N ARG A 158 21.57 9.86 11.42
CA ARG A 158 21.64 10.37 10.04
C ARG A 158 20.38 11.12 9.66
N ASP A 159 19.20 10.57 9.94
CA ASP A 159 17.92 11.20 9.62
C ASP A 159 17.72 12.51 10.42
N LYS A 160 18.18 12.56 11.66
CA LYS A 160 18.18 13.80 12.47
C LYS A 160 19.14 14.86 11.90
N CYS A 161 20.30 14.44 11.41
CA CYS A 161 21.27 15.34 10.76
C CYS A 161 20.84 15.76 9.34
N SER A 162 19.82 15.11 8.76
CA SER A 162 19.35 15.36 7.39
C SER A 162 18.44 16.59 7.23
N PHE A 163 18.49 17.54 8.19
CA PHE A 163 17.68 18.76 8.17
C PHE A 163 17.76 19.54 6.84
N LEU A 164 18.97 19.61 6.24
CA LEU A 164 19.16 20.26 4.95
C LEU A 164 18.53 19.47 3.81
N SER A 165 18.58 18.13 3.85
CA SER A 165 17.94 17.29 2.84
C SER A 165 16.42 17.35 2.93
N ASN A 166 15.86 17.42 4.13
CA ASN A 166 14.42 17.59 4.33
C ASN A 166 13.92 18.94 3.80
N ARG A 167 14.63 20.04 4.07
CA ARG A 167 14.29 21.35 3.49
C ARG A 167 14.34 21.33 1.97
N ARG A 168 15.36 20.69 1.41
CA ARG A 168 15.49 20.54 -0.05
C ARG A 168 14.35 19.72 -0.64
N ALA A 169 13.97 18.61 0.00
CA ALA A 169 12.86 17.78 -0.45
C ALA A 169 11.52 18.54 -0.40
N VAL A 170 11.24 19.27 0.69
CA VAL A 170 10.04 20.12 0.78
C VAL A 170 10.01 21.16 -0.34
N ARG A 171 11.15 21.76 -0.69
CA ARG A 171 11.23 22.68 -1.83
C ARG A 171 10.88 21.98 -3.14
N MET A 172 11.42 20.77 -3.38
CA MET A 172 11.13 19.99 -4.59
C MET A 172 9.65 19.61 -4.69
N HIS A 173 8.99 19.29 -3.56
CA HIS A 173 7.54 19.07 -3.50
C HIS A 173 6.74 20.33 -3.82
N ARG A 174 7.17 21.50 -3.34
CA ARG A 174 6.51 22.79 -3.66
C ARG A 174 6.64 23.16 -5.13
N ASP A 175 7.78 22.87 -5.73
CA ASP A 175 8.08 23.17 -7.13
C ASP A 175 7.44 22.16 -8.11
N ALA A 176 6.95 21.00 -7.62
CA ALA A 176 6.26 20.01 -8.43
C ALA A 176 4.92 20.54 -8.96
N ALA A 177 4.53 20.10 -10.16
CA ALA A 177 3.23 20.46 -10.75
C ALA A 177 2.07 19.90 -9.93
N ALA A 178 2.23 18.70 -9.37
CA ALA A 178 1.28 18.07 -8.45
C ALA A 178 1.96 17.05 -7.54
N LEU A 179 1.31 16.76 -6.40
CA LEU A 179 1.63 15.65 -5.53
C LEU A 179 0.45 14.66 -5.54
N THR A 180 0.75 13.36 -5.48
CA THR A 180 -0.26 12.32 -5.30
C THR A 180 0.07 11.45 -4.11
N SER A 181 -0.94 10.87 -3.48
CA SER A 181 -0.77 9.90 -2.39
C SER A 181 -1.91 8.89 -2.35
N ILE A 182 -1.80 7.91 -1.45
CA ILE A 182 -2.63 6.72 -1.45
C ILE A 182 -3.90 6.81 -0.58
N SER A 183 -4.08 7.91 0.15
CA SER A 183 -5.25 8.11 1.00
C SER A 183 -5.66 9.58 1.07
N PRO A 184 -6.93 9.89 1.40
CA PRO A 184 -7.41 11.25 1.56
C PRO A 184 -6.64 12.01 2.64
N TRP A 185 -6.34 11.34 3.76
CA TRP A 185 -5.59 11.95 4.86
C TRP A 185 -4.17 12.38 4.42
N HIS A 186 -3.46 11.51 3.67
CA HIS A 186 -2.15 11.85 3.13
C HIS A 186 -2.22 13.01 2.14
N ALA A 187 -3.20 13.00 1.24
CA ALA A 187 -3.37 14.07 0.26
C ALA A 187 -3.63 15.43 0.95
N GLU A 188 -4.48 15.46 1.98
CA GLU A 188 -4.74 16.66 2.76
C GLU A 188 -3.48 17.14 3.50
N TRP A 189 -2.73 16.23 4.11
CA TRP A 189 -1.47 16.53 4.77
C TRP A 189 -0.43 17.15 3.80
N LEU A 190 -0.38 16.69 2.56
CA LEU A 190 0.54 17.18 1.54
C LEU A 190 0.19 18.56 1.01
N LYS A 191 -1.07 19.03 1.12
CA LYS A 191 -1.49 20.38 0.71
C LYS A 191 -0.70 21.49 1.40
N ARG A 192 -0.14 21.26 2.57
CA ARG A 192 0.78 22.18 3.26
C ARG A 192 2.06 22.47 2.47
N TRP A 193 2.45 21.56 1.58
CA TRP A 193 3.60 21.74 0.70
C TRP A 193 3.18 22.19 -0.69
N ASN A 194 2.14 21.58 -1.24
CA ASN A 194 1.64 21.88 -2.57
C ASN A 194 0.11 21.76 -2.59
N ARG A 195 -0.59 22.82 -2.95
CA ARG A 195 -2.06 22.82 -3.01
C ARG A 195 -2.61 21.85 -4.04
N ASN A 196 -1.84 21.52 -5.07
CA ASN A 196 -2.16 20.49 -6.06
C ASN A 196 -1.79 19.09 -5.52
N SER A 197 -2.39 18.69 -4.40
CA SER A 197 -2.19 17.38 -3.79
C SER A 197 -3.46 16.58 -3.88
N PHE A 198 -3.36 15.36 -4.45
CA PHE A 198 -4.52 14.51 -4.79
C PHE A 198 -4.40 13.13 -4.17
N CYS A 199 -5.54 12.57 -3.78
CA CYS A 199 -5.64 11.17 -3.41
C CYS A 199 -5.84 10.32 -4.67
N ILE A 200 -4.95 9.37 -4.90
CA ILE A 200 -5.13 8.28 -5.86
C ILE A 200 -4.91 6.98 -5.08
N TYR A 201 -5.97 6.30 -4.75
CA TYR A 201 -5.90 5.05 -4.00
C TYR A 201 -4.98 4.01 -4.68
N ASN A 202 -4.52 3.02 -3.94
CA ASN A 202 -4.11 1.77 -4.52
C ASN A 202 -5.34 1.03 -5.05
N GLY A 203 -5.14 -0.13 -5.68
CA GLY A 203 -6.29 -0.86 -6.23
C GLY A 203 -5.95 -2.33 -6.48
N PHE A 204 -6.96 -3.08 -6.88
CA PHE A 204 -6.84 -4.44 -7.39
C PHE A 204 -6.74 -4.45 -8.92
N ASP A 205 -6.12 -5.48 -9.49
CA ASP A 205 -6.16 -5.71 -10.94
C ASP A 205 -7.46 -6.45 -11.32
N PRO A 206 -8.38 -5.83 -12.08
CA PRO A 206 -9.64 -6.46 -12.46
C PRO A 206 -9.47 -7.64 -13.44
N GLU A 207 -8.30 -7.81 -14.05
CA GLU A 207 -8.00 -8.99 -14.85
C GLU A 207 -7.62 -10.19 -13.97
N LEU A 208 -7.07 -9.94 -12.78
CA LEU A 208 -6.64 -10.96 -11.83
C LEU A 208 -7.70 -11.25 -10.77
N PHE A 209 -8.28 -10.20 -10.21
CA PHE A 209 -9.31 -10.30 -9.17
C PHE A 209 -10.68 -9.94 -9.75
N LYS A 210 -11.59 -10.87 -9.62
CA LYS A 210 -13.00 -10.73 -10.00
C LYS A 210 -13.87 -11.03 -8.79
N PRO A 211 -15.15 -10.63 -8.79
CA PRO A 211 -16.11 -11.12 -7.81
C PRO A 211 -16.09 -12.65 -7.74
N ILE A 212 -16.07 -13.16 -6.53
CA ILE A 212 -15.91 -14.59 -6.27
C ILE A 212 -17.19 -15.11 -5.63
N GLU A 213 -17.80 -16.12 -6.24
CA GLU A 213 -18.92 -16.83 -5.64
C GLU A 213 -18.45 -17.60 -4.40
N PRO A 214 -19.13 -17.44 -3.27
CA PRO A 214 -18.77 -18.14 -2.05
C PRO A 214 -18.99 -19.65 -2.19
N VAL A 215 -18.02 -20.42 -1.71
CA VAL A 215 -18.13 -21.87 -1.62
C VAL A 215 -18.63 -22.24 -0.22
N LYS A 216 -19.66 -23.08 -0.15
CA LYS A 216 -20.12 -23.62 1.14
C LYS A 216 -19.01 -24.37 1.83
N SER A 217 -18.76 -24.01 3.07
CA SER A 217 -17.76 -24.67 3.93
C SER A 217 -18.43 -25.31 5.14
N ASN A 218 -17.90 -26.45 5.56
CA ASN A 218 -18.31 -27.12 6.80
C ASN A 218 -17.67 -26.49 8.04
N GLN A 219 -16.78 -25.50 7.84
CA GLN A 219 -16.17 -24.70 8.90
C GLN A 219 -16.37 -23.23 8.61
N PHE A 220 -16.57 -22.45 9.67
CA PHE A 220 -16.52 -21.00 9.62
C PHE A 220 -15.04 -20.57 9.57
N GLU A 221 -14.58 -20.13 8.42
CA GLU A 221 -13.17 -19.81 8.18
C GLU A 221 -12.94 -18.29 8.18
N ILE A 222 -12.14 -17.82 9.13
CA ILE A 222 -11.58 -16.47 9.07
C ILE A 222 -10.21 -16.57 8.40
N VAL A 223 -9.97 -15.81 7.33
CA VAL A 223 -8.74 -15.89 6.53
C VAL A 223 -7.99 -14.57 6.54
N TYR A 224 -6.71 -14.63 6.90
CA TYR A 224 -5.75 -13.56 6.73
C TYR A 224 -4.70 -13.96 5.69
N ALA A 225 -4.47 -13.15 4.65
CA ALA A 225 -3.47 -13.42 3.62
C ALA A 225 -2.39 -12.32 3.59
N GLY A 226 -1.13 -12.70 3.83
CA GLY A 226 0.04 -11.85 3.75
C GLY A 226 0.86 -11.80 5.04
N SER A 227 1.94 -11.00 5.06
CA SER A 227 2.81 -10.84 6.22
C SER A 227 2.10 -10.18 7.41
N LEU A 228 2.36 -10.70 8.61
CA LEU A 228 1.91 -10.13 9.88
C LEU A 228 2.72 -8.90 10.32
N ALA A 229 3.85 -8.63 9.67
CA ALA A 229 4.73 -7.51 10.00
C ALA A 229 5.10 -7.48 11.51
N THR A 230 4.78 -6.41 12.22
CA THR A 230 4.99 -6.30 13.67
C THR A 230 3.67 -6.24 14.42
N LYS A 231 3.67 -6.63 15.71
CA LYS A 231 2.49 -6.54 16.58
C LYS A 231 1.92 -5.10 16.61
N ARG A 232 2.75 -4.08 16.58
CA ARG A 232 2.31 -2.67 16.55
C ARG A 232 1.52 -2.31 15.31
N GLN A 233 1.81 -2.95 14.17
CA GLN A 233 1.16 -2.69 12.88
C GLN A 233 -0.03 -3.62 12.62
N ARG A 234 -0.02 -4.81 13.22
CA ARG A 234 -1.04 -5.86 13.02
C ARG A 234 -1.34 -6.50 14.39
N ASN A 235 -2.19 -5.83 15.16
CA ASN A 235 -2.48 -6.24 16.54
C ASN A 235 -3.63 -7.27 16.56
N PRO A 236 -3.39 -8.53 16.98
CA PRO A 236 -4.41 -9.57 17.01
C PRO A 236 -5.19 -9.62 18.32
N GLU A 237 -4.82 -8.85 19.36
CA GLU A 237 -5.27 -9.07 20.73
C GLU A 237 -6.79 -9.05 20.87
N LEU A 238 -7.48 -8.03 20.33
CA LEU A 238 -8.95 -7.94 20.44
C LEU A 238 -9.65 -9.16 19.80
N LEU A 239 -9.14 -9.63 18.65
CA LEU A 239 -9.69 -10.82 18.00
C LEU A 239 -9.46 -12.07 18.84
N LEU A 240 -8.25 -12.26 19.37
CA LEU A 240 -7.91 -13.43 20.18
C LEU A 240 -8.72 -13.44 21.48
N GLU A 241 -8.90 -12.32 22.14
CA GLU A 241 -9.74 -12.18 23.34
C GLU A 241 -11.23 -12.49 23.03
N ALA A 242 -11.74 -12.03 21.89
CA ALA A 242 -13.09 -12.39 21.42
C ALA A 242 -13.25 -13.88 21.17
N ILE A 243 -12.26 -14.53 20.58
CA ILE A 243 -12.25 -16.01 20.38
C ILE A 243 -12.28 -16.75 21.72
N VAL A 244 -11.55 -16.26 22.75
CA VAL A 244 -11.61 -16.83 24.12
C VAL A 244 -13.02 -16.75 24.69
N GLN A 245 -13.72 -15.60 24.52
CA GLN A 245 -15.09 -15.45 25.03
C GLN A 245 -16.06 -16.36 24.30
N LEU A 246 -15.96 -16.47 22.96
CA LEU A 246 -16.80 -17.34 22.15
C LEU A 246 -16.56 -18.85 22.48
N ASP A 247 -15.33 -19.22 22.75
CA ASP A 247 -14.97 -20.59 23.17
C ASP A 247 -15.56 -20.92 24.55
N ARG A 248 -15.36 -20.03 25.53
CA ARG A 248 -15.90 -20.23 26.90
C ARG A 248 -17.41 -20.27 26.95
N SER A 249 -18.09 -19.55 26.08
CA SER A 249 -19.55 -19.59 25.97
C SER A 249 -20.08 -20.77 25.15
N GLY A 250 -19.20 -21.60 24.59
CA GLY A 250 -19.59 -22.75 23.76
C GLY A 250 -20.17 -22.39 22.41
N VAL A 251 -20.02 -21.15 21.96
CA VAL A 251 -20.52 -20.67 20.67
C VAL A 251 -19.71 -21.25 19.50
N ILE A 252 -18.40 -21.48 19.72
CA ILE A 252 -17.48 -22.07 18.74
C ILE A 252 -16.81 -23.35 19.27
N SER A 253 -16.42 -24.23 18.34
CA SER A 253 -15.53 -25.36 18.61
C SER A 253 -14.50 -25.50 17.49
N PRO A 254 -13.35 -26.21 17.69
CA PRO A 254 -12.33 -26.38 16.67
C PRO A 254 -12.81 -27.08 15.38
N GLU A 255 -13.90 -27.86 15.49
CA GLU A 255 -14.50 -28.58 14.35
C GLU A 255 -15.26 -27.61 13.44
N MET A 256 -15.84 -26.54 14.00
CA MET A 256 -16.70 -25.63 13.26
C MET A 256 -16.07 -24.27 12.98
N PHE A 257 -14.97 -23.89 13.65
CA PHE A 257 -14.35 -22.57 13.54
C PHE A 257 -12.84 -22.67 13.38
N THR A 258 -12.28 -21.88 12.44
CA THR A 258 -10.82 -21.80 12.25
C THR A 258 -10.38 -20.40 11.81
N LEU A 259 -9.20 -20.00 12.26
CA LEU A 259 -8.51 -18.77 11.88
C LEU A 259 -7.24 -19.13 11.10
N ASN A 260 -7.24 -18.88 9.80
CA ASN A 260 -6.24 -19.31 8.85
C ASN A 260 -5.33 -18.15 8.44
N PHE A 261 -4.01 -18.28 8.65
CA PHE A 261 -3.00 -17.31 8.25
C PHE A 261 -2.16 -17.84 7.08
N TYR A 262 -2.24 -17.19 5.93
CA TYR A 262 -1.43 -17.48 4.75
C TYR A 262 -0.30 -16.45 4.62
N GLY A 263 0.96 -16.91 4.48
CA GLY A 263 2.12 -16.05 4.32
C GLY A 263 2.99 -15.88 5.57
N GLU A 264 2.62 -16.54 6.69
CA GLU A 264 3.36 -16.44 7.95
C GLU A 264 3.41 -17.81 8.66
N PRO A 265 4.15 -18.78 8.11
CA PRO A 265 4.14 -20.16 8.63
C PRO A 265 4.70 -20.31 10.06
N SER A 266 5.51 -19.33 10.51
CA SER A 266 6.02 -19.29 11.89
C SER A 266 4.98 -18.85 12.93
N GLY A 267 3.85 -18.27 12.46
CA GLY A 267 2.84 -17.66 13.33
C GLY A 267 3.28 -16.36 13.98
N SER A 268 4.53 -15.93 13.80
CA SER A 268 5.09 -14.66 14.29
C SER A 268 4.65 -14.34 15.72
N HIS A 269 4.16 -13.14 16.00
CA HIS A 269 3.65 -12.71 17.32
C HIS A 269 2.23 -13.22 17.64
N VAL A 270 1.48 -13.71 16.65
CA VAL A 270 0.09 -14.19 16.85
C VAL A 270 0.05 -15.55 17.55
N LEU A 271 0.88 -16.48 17.14
CA LEU A 271 0.90 -17.83 17.72
C LEU A 271 1.30 -17.83 19.21
N PRO A 272 2.35 -17.11 19.66
CA PRO A 272 2.65 -17.00 21.10
C PRO A 272 1.51 -16.38 21.89
N ALA A 273 0.83 -15.35 21.36
CA ALA A 273 -0.31 -14.72 22.01
C ALA A 273 -1.50 -15.70 22.14
N ALA A 274 -1.81 -16.45 21.09
CA ALA A 274 -2.88 -17.46 21.12
C ALA A 274 -2.59 -18.60 22.11
N ARG A 275 -1.33 -19.05 22.21
CA ARG A 275 -0.89 -20.05 23.19
C ARG A 275 -1.07 -19.56 24.64
N ALA A 276 -0.69 -18.32 24.91
CA ALA A 276 -0.88 -17.71 26.24
C ALA A 276 -2.36 -17.67 26.65
N LEU A 277 -3.27 -17.60 25.70
CA LEU A 277 -4.71 -17.60 25.89
C LEU A 277 -5.36 -19.00 25.80
N GLY A 278 -4.60 -20.05 25.47
CA GLY A 278 -5.08 -21.43 25.38
C GLY A 278 -6.00 -21.71 24.16
N ILE A 279 -5.89 -20.88 23.11
CA ILE A 279 -6.76 -20.96 21.92
C ILE A 279 -6.03 -21.31 20.63
N GLU A 280 -4.77 -21.74 20.70
CA GLU A 280 -3.98 -22.11 19.51
C GLU A 280 -4.63 -23.20 18.65
N ARG A 281 -5.52 -24.01 19.22
CA ARG A 281 -6.29 -25.06 18.50
C ARG A 281 -7.20 -24.52 17.40
N TYR A 282 -7.52 -23.22 17.44
CA TYR A 282 -8.32 -22.54 16.41
C TYR A 282 -7.48 -21.97 15.26
N LEU A 283 -6.15 -21.87 15.41
CA LEU A 283 -5.28 -21.18 14.47
C LEU A 283 -4.53 -22.17 13.57
N LYS A 284 -4.50 -21.87 12.28
CA LYS A 284 -3.68 -22.57 11.30
C LYS A 284 -2.79 -21.61 10.55
N PHE A 285 -1.54 -21.99 10.32
CA PHE A 285 -0.54 -21.15 9.65
C PHE A 285 -0.01 -21.86 8.41
N PHE A 286 -0.04 -21.16 7.28
CA PHE A 286 0.34 -21.68 5.98
C PHE A 286 1.47 -20.82 5.38
N PRO A 287 2.32 -21.40 4.51
CA PRO A 287 3.29 -20.62 3.74
C PRO A 287 2.61 -19.62 2.82
N SER A 288 3.42 -18.71 2.25
CA SER A 288 2.95 -17.79 1.20
C SER A 288 2.48 -18.59 -0.01
N VAL A 289 1.36 -18.16 -0.57
CA VAL A 289 0.79 -18.70 -1.79
C VAL A 289 0.95 -17.71 -2.95
N PRO A 290 1.04 -18.18 -4.19
CA PRO A 290 0.98 -17.32 -5.35
C PRO A 290 -0.31 -16.49 -5.35
N ILE A 291 -0.23 -15.25 -5.81
CA ILE A 291 -1.38 -14.34 -5.86
C ILE A 291 -2.54 -14.92 -6.68
N THR A 292 -2.22 -15.71 -7.69
CA THR A 292 -3.18 -16.42 -8.55
C THR A 292 -4.04 -17.45 -7.81
N ASN A 293 -3.58 -17.92 -6.66
CA ASN A 293 -4.28 -18.92 -5.84
C ASN A 293 -5.16 -18.27 -4.75
N LEU A 294 -4.99 -16.97 -4.50
CA LEU A 294 -5.79 -16.25 -3.50
C LEU A 294 -7.29 -16.29 -3.78
N PRO A 295 -7.78 -16.19 -5.03
CA PRO A 295 -9.21 -16.29 -5.30
C PRO A 295 -9.86 -17.58 -4.77
N GLU A 296 -9.21 -18.71 -4.91
CA GLU A 296 -9.74 -19.99 -4.41
C GLU A 296 -9.79 -20.03 -2.86
N ILE A 297 -8.80 -19.44 -2.21
CA ILE A 297 -8.75 -19.32 -0.75
C ILE A 297 -9.86 -18.39 -0.27
N PHE A 298 -10.04 -17.26 -0.94
CA PHE A 298 -11.08 -16.29 -0.59
C PHE A 298 -12.49 -16.84 -0.81
N ALA A 299 -12.70 -17.68 -1.81
CA ALA A 299 -14.00 -18.33 -2.06
C ALA A 299 -14.47 -19.18 -0.87
N LYS A 300 -13.57 -19.82 -0.16
CA LYS A 300 -13.85 -20.67 1.02
C LYS A 300 -13.97 -19.87 2.30
N ALA A 301 -13.40 -18.66 2.36
CA ALA A 301 -13.42 -17.84 3.54
C ALA A 301 -14.86 -17.43 3.89
N SER A 302 -15.26 -17.58 5.14
CA SER A 302 -16.48 -16.95 5.65
C SER A 302 -16.27 -15.45 5.80
N VAL A 303 -15.06 -15.05 6.27
CA VAL A 303 -14.67 -13.66 6.50
C VAL A 303 -13.20 -13.48 6.15
N LEU A 304 -12.86 -12.37 5.49
CA LEU A 304 -11.48 -11.97 5.23
C LEU A 304 -11.02 -10.98 6.30
N LEU A 305 -9.93 -11.29 6.99
CA LEU A 305 -9.43 -10.56 8.15
C LEU A 305 -8.43 -9.49 7.76
N LEU A 306 -8.65 -8.27 8.21
CA LEU A 306 -7.65 -7.22 8.26
C LEU A 306 -7.28 -6.94 9.73
N LEU A 307 -5.99 -7.03 10.06
CA LEU A 307 -5.49 -6.63 11.36
C LEU A 307 -5.02 -5.18 11.27
N GLY A 308 -5.63 -4.33 12.09
CA GLY A 308 -5.24 -2.93 12.27
C GLY A 308 -4.16 -2.75 13.33
N ALA A 309 -3.70 -1.51 13.50
CA ALA A 309 -2.93 -1.07 14.66
C ALA A 309 -3.89 -0.47 15.69
N ARG A 310 -3.61 -0.64 16.98
CA ARG A 310 -4.34 0.15 17.99
C ARG A 310 -3.91 1.62 17.87
N PRO A 311 -4.82 2.60 17.94
CA PRO A 311 -4.46 4.02 17.89
C PRO A 311 -3.43 4.43 18.98
N SER A 312 -3.44 3.73 20.13
CA SER A 312 -2.45 3.91 21.22
C SER A 312 -1.05 3.43 20.87
N ASP A 313 -0.94 2.40 20.01
CA ASP A 313 0.32 1.70 19.77
C ASP A 313 1.10 2.31 18.61
N PHE A 314 0.38 2.94 17.68
CA PHE A 314 0.98 3.38 16.42
C PHE A 314 0.22 4.56 15.81
N ARG A 315 0.81 5.75 15.90
CA ARG A 315 0.24 6.96 15.28
C ARG A 315 0.65 7.09 13.82
N THR A 316 0.27 6.16 12.98
CA THR A 316 0.30 6.35 11.53
C THR A 316 -1.10 6.61 11.04
N HIS A 317 -1.29 7.77 10.45
CA HIS A 317 -2.58 8.20 9.92
C HIS A 317 -2.70 7.85 8.44
N GLY A 318 -3.92 7.57 7.99
CA GLY A 318 -4.23 7.40 6.57
C GLY A 318 -3.64 6.15 5.92
N VAL A 319 -3.35 5.11 6.68
CA VAL A 319 -2.77 3.87 6.16
C VAL A 319 -3.83 3.06 5.42
N MET A 320 -3.63 2.85 4.12
CA MET A 320 -4.46 1.97 3.29
C MET A 320 -3.66 0.74 2.89
N THR A 321 -3.95 -0.40 3.53
CA THR A 321 -3.27 -1.66 3.21
C THR A 321 -3.67 -2.20 1.83
N THR A 322 -2.71 -2.74 1.08
CA THR A 322 -2.98 -3.35 -0.23
C THR A 322 -3.92 -4.56 -0.16
N LYS A 323 -3.91 -5.30 0.95
CA LYS A 323 -4.82 -6.42 1.19
C LYS A 323 -6.30 -6.02 1.10
N PHE A 324 -6.63 -4.80 1.56
CA PHE A 324 -8.00 -4.31 1.46
C PHE A 324 -8.53 -4.39 0.03
N TYR A 325 -7.75 -3.97 -0.95
CA TYR A 325 -8.20 -3.92 -2.34
C TYR A 325 -8.41 -5.31 -2.94
N GLU A 326 -7.56 -6.28 -2.60
CA GLU A 326 -7.70 -7.67 -3.03
C GLU A 326 -8.94 -8.32 -2.40
N TYR A 327 -9.16 -8.08 -1.10
CA TYR A 327 -10.34 -8.55 -0.38
C TYR A 327 -11.62 -7.91 -0.91
N PHE A 328 -11.58 -6.61 -1.13
CA PHE A 328 -12.67 -5.84 -1.72
C PHE A 328 -13.06 -6.39 -3.09
N ALA A 329 -12.09 -6.68 -3.94
CA ALA A 329 -12.30 -7.25 -5.27
C ALA A 329 -12.99 -8.62 -5.22
N SER A 330 -12.71 -9.42 -4.21
CA SER A 330 -13.32 -10.74 -4.05
C SER A 330 -14.81 -10.67 -3.68
N ARG A 331 -15.30 -9.51 -3.24
CA ARG A 331 -16.65 -9.31 -2.66
C ARG A 331 -16.97 -10.21 -1.46
N ARG A 332 -15.93 -10.77 -0.82
CA ARG A 332 -16.10 -11.50 0.43
C ARG A 332 -16.16 -10.52 1.60
N PRO A 333 -16.93 -10.83 2.67
CA PRO A 333 -17.02 -9.98 3.84
C PRO A 333 -15.66 -9.71 4.46
N ILE A 334 -15.38 -8.44 4.81
CA ILE A 334 -14.14 -8.00 5.44
C ILE A 334 -14.39 -7.69 6.92
N LEU A 335 -13.53 -8.18 7.80
CA LEU A 335 -13.50 -7.80 9.22
C LEU A 335 -12.19 -7.10 9.54
N LEU A 336 -12.23 -5.82 9.88
CA LEU A 336 -11.10 -5.05 10.38
C LEU A 336 -11.10 -5.06 11.90
N VAL A 337 -10.02 -5.54 12.51
CA VAL A 337 -9.82 -5.63 13.97
C VAL A 337 -8.38 -5.25 14.32
N PRO A 338 -8.16 -4.30 15.22
CA PRO A 338 -9.06 -3.22 15.60
C PRO A 338 -9.32 -2.25 14.45
N ASP A 339 -10.46 -1.53 14.50
CA ASP A 339 -10.72 -0.39 13.61
C ASP A 339 -9.63 0.68 13.78
N ASP A 340 -9.13 1.22 12.68
CA ASP A 340 -8.14 2.30 12.68
C ASP A 340 -8.77 3.68 13.03
N GLU A 341 -10.09 3.74 13.11
CA GLU A 341 -10.88 4.97 13.32
C GLU A 341 -10.64 6.06 12.26
N GLU A 342 -10.04 5.69 11.15
CA GLU A 342 -9.64 6.59 10.07
C GLU A 342 -10.03 6.06 8.69
N CYS A 343 -9.13 6.20 7.71
CA CYS A 343 -9.41 5.95 6.31
C CYS A 343 -9.86 4.52 6.00
N LEU A 344 -9.21 3.49 6.58
CA LEU A 344 -9.52 2.11 6.25
C LEU A 344 -10.87 1.68 6.82
N GLY A 345 -11.11 1.93 8.10
CA GLY A 345 -12.39 1.64 8.75
C GLY A 345 -13.54 2.42 8.13
N GLN A 346 -13.32 3.69 7.78
CA GLN A 346 -14.31 4.51 7.09
C GLN A 346 -14.67 3.92 5.73
N VAL A 347 -13.68 3.59 4.90
CA VAL A 347 -13.91 3.01 3.56
C VAL A 347 -14.64 1.66 3.64
N ILE A 348 -14.29 0.79 4.61
CA ILE A 348 -14.99 -0.48 4.81
C ILE A 348 -16.48 -0.26 5.14
N ARG A 349 -16.79 0.68 6.01
CA ARG A 349 -18.18 1.01 6.37
C ARG A 349 -18.95 1.64 5.20
N GLU A 350 -18.39 2.68 4.59
CA GLU A 350 -19.04 3.43 3.51
C GLU A 350 -19.27 2.60 2.24
N SER A 351 -18.33 1.71 1.93
CA SER A 351 -18.46 0.81 0.78
C SER A 351 -19.35 -0.40 1.07
N GLY A 352 -19.80 -0.58 2.31
CA GLY A 352 -20.51 -1.79 2.72
C GLY A 352 -19.61 -3.05 2.62
N ALA A 353 -18.25 -2.94 2.62
CA ALA A 353 -17.34 -4.07 2.41
C ALA A 353 -17.26 -5.02 3.61
N GLY A 354 -17.77 -4.65 4.77
CA GLY A 354 -17.74 -5.46 5.97
C GLY A 354 -17.83 -4.65 7.23
N TRP A 355 -17.13 -5.08 8.25
CA TRP A 355 -17.19 -4.53 9.60
C TRP A 355 -15.82 -4.03 10.04
N ALA A 356 -15.82 -2.95 10.80
CA ALA A 356 -14.67 -2.43 11.50
C ALA A 356 -15.04 -2.29 12.99
N VAL A 357 -14.39 -3.07 13.85
CA VAL A 357 -14.74 -3.25 15.27
C VAL A 357 -13.63 -2.74 16.18
N ARG A 358 -14.01 -2.19 17.35
CA ARG A 358 -13.09 -1.46 18.24
C ARG A 358 -12.82 -2.16 19.56
N THR A 359 -13.81 -2.92 20.04
CA THR A 359 -13.75 -3.57 21.33
C THR A 359 -13.87 -5.09 21.20
N VAL A 360 -13.59 -5.80 22.27
CA VAL A 360 -13.78 -7.25 22.34
C VAL A 360 -15.27 -7.58 22.20
N GLU A 361 -16.13 -6.81 22.86
CA GLU A 361 -17.59 -6.97 22.85
C GLU A 361 -18.17 -6.78 21.45
N ASP A 362 -17.72 -5.73 20.72
CA ASP A 362 -18.11 -5.50 19.33
C ASP A 362 -17.66 -6.68 18.44
N THR A 363 -16.44 -7.19 18.69
CA THR A 363 -15.86 -8.31 17.93
C THR A 363 -16.68 -9.59 18.19
N VAL A 364 -17.01 -9.87 19.43
CA VAL A 364 -17.87 -11.02 19.81
C VAL A 364 -19.25 -10.91 19.17
N SER A 365 -19.90 -9.75 19.27
CA SER A 365 -21.23 -9.52 18.68
C SER A 365 -21.20 -9.69 17.16
N CYS A 366 -20.22 -9.09 16.50
CA CYS A 366 -20.02 -9.22 15.06
C CYS A 366 -19.81 -10.68 14.63
N LEU A 367 -18.89 -11.39 15.27
CA LEU A 367 -18.61 -12.78 14.95
C LEU A 367 -19.80 -13.70 15.24
N THR A 368 -20.56 -13.46 16.31
CA THR A 368 -21.79 -14.21 16.62
C THR A 368 -22.81 -14.07 15.51
N THR A 369 -23.09 -12.84 15.06
CA THR A 369 -24.00 -12.59 13.95
C THR A 369 -23.57 -13.29 12.67
N LEU A 370 -22.29 -13.25 12.35
CA LEU A 370 -21.73 -13.91 11.15
C LEU A 370 -21.78 -15.44 11.24
N LEU A 371 -21.54 -15.99 12.42
CA LEU A 371 -21.68 -17.42 12.70
C LEU A 371 -23.12 -17.90 12.54
N GLU A 372 -24.11 -17.11 12.99
CA GLU A 372 -25.52 -17.42 12.80
C GLU A 372 -25.91 -17.45 11.32
N GLN A 373 -25.47 -16.46 10.53
CA GLN A 373 -25.67 -16.47 9.08
C GLN A 373 -25.05 -17.70 8.42
N TRP A 374 -23.81 -18.02 8.79
CA TRP A 374 -23.12 -19.19 8.27
C TRP A 374 -23.81 -20.50 8.66
N LYS A 375 -24.25 -20.65 9.91
CA LYS A 375 -25.01 -21.84 10.36
C LYS A 375 -26.32 -22.03 9.58
N ALA A 376 -26.97 -20.93 9.19
CA ALA A 376 -28.23 -20.97 8.47
C ALA A 376 -28.07 -21.34 6.99
N THR A 377 -26.99 -20.94 6.33
CA THR A 377 -26.87 -21.01 4.86
C THR A 377 -25.62 -21.74 4.38
N GLY A 378 -24.63 -21.98 5.25
CA GLY A 378 -23.29 -22.51 4.91
C GLY A 378 -22.35 -21.47 4.33
N VAL A 379 -22.79 -20.21 4.20
CA VAL A 379 -21.99 -19.09 3.71
C VAL A 379 -22.32 -17.83 4.50
N VAL A 380 -21.38 -16.90 4.59
CA VAL A 380 -21.68 -15.55 5.04
C VAL A 380 -21.98 -14.71 3.80
N SER A 381 -23.13 -14.06 3.80
CA SER A 381 -23.51 -13.15 2.71
C SER A 381 -22.45 -12.07 2.57
N GLY A 382 -21.92 -11.94 1.38
CA GLY A 382 -21.03 -10.85 1.02
C GLY A 382 -21.79 -9.53 0.97
N ASN A 383 -21.06 -8.51 0.74
CA ASN A 383 -21.52 -7.15 0.62
C ASN A 383 -22.57 -6.92 -0.44
N THR A 384 -23.49 -6.04 -0.11
CA THR A 384 -24.39 -5.38 -1.05
C THR A 384 -23.74 -4.18 -1.73
N MET A 385 -22.47 -4.33 -2.15
CA MET A 385 -21.75 -3.25 -2.83
C MET A 385 -22.42 -2.89 -4.15
N ASP A 386 -22.69 -1.62 -4.31
CA ASP A 386 -23.10 -1.04 -5.58
C ASP A 386 -22.00 -1.19 -6.63
N GLY A 387 -22.36 -1.54 -7.87
CA GLY A 387 -21.41 -1.78 -8.96
C GLY A 387 -20.46 -0.60 -9.22
N ASP A 388 -20.96 0.63 -9.09
CA ASP A 388 -20.19 1.86 -9.33
C ASP A 388 -19.06 2.06 -8.31
N ARG A 389 -19.23 1.59 -7.08
CA ARG A 389 -18.19 1.66 -6.05
C ARG A 389 -17.12 0.59 -6.21
N TYR A 390 -17.44 -0.52 -6.88
CA TYR A 390 -16.50 -1.59 -7.12
C TYR A 390 -15.32 -1.13 -7.97
N ASP A 391 -15.59 -0.43 -9.04
CA ASP A 391 -14.57 0.03 -9.98
C ASP A 391 -13.68 1.14 -9.41
N LEU A 392 -14.16 1.86 -8.38
CA LEU A 392 -13.40 2.94 -7.73
C LEU A 392 -12.00 2.51 -7.30
N PHE A 393 -11.85 1.26 -6.84
CA PHE A 393 -10.57 0.71 -6.36
C PHE A 393 -9.88 -0.21 -7.37
N SER A 394 -10.21 -0.11 -8.65
CA SER A 394 -9.47 -0.84 -9.68
C SER A 394 -8.16 -0.14 -10.07
N ARG A 395 -7.16 -0.92 -10.50
CA ARG A 395 -5.92 -0.38 -11.07
C ARG A 395 -6.15 0.38 -12.38
N GLU A 396 -7.22 0.06 -13.09
CA GLU A 396 -7.65 0.77 -14.29
C GLU A 396 -8.15 2.18 -13.96
N THR A 397 -9.03 2.30 -12.97
CA THR A 397 -9.48 3.60 -12.45
C THR A 397 -8.32 4.41 -11.88
N GLN A 398 -7.41 3.77 -11.13
CA GLN A 398 -6.19 4.42 -10.65
C GLN A 398 -5.39 5.04 -11.80
N ALA A 399 -5.16 4.30 -12.88
CA ALA A 399 -4.42 4.81 -14.03
C ALA A 399 -5.18 5.94 -14.73
N SER A 400 -6.50 5.84 -14.85
CA SER A 400 -7.34 6.89 -15.42
C SER A 400 -7.24 8.19 -14.61
N GLN A 401 -7.24 8.12 -13.29
CA GLN A 401 -7.06 9.29 -12.40
C GLN A 401 -5.68 9.92 -12.57
N PHE A 402 -4.62 9.11 -12.70
CA PHE A 402 -3.29 9.64 -13.01
C PHE A 402 -3.27 10.35 -14.36
N VAL A 403 -3.82 9.73 -15.40
CA VAL A 403 -3.87 10.31 -16.76
C VAL A 403 -4.68 11.59 -16.79
N GLU A 404 -5.79 11.68 -16.05
CA GLU A 404 -6.56 12.91 -15.93
C GLU A 404 -5.74 14.05 -15.31
N ILE A 405 -4.96 13.78 -14.26
CA ILE A 405 -4.04 14.77 -13.67
C ILE A 405 -2.95 15.15 -14.69
N PHE A 406 -2.38 14.19 -15.42
CA PHE A 406 -1.39 14.45 -16.46
C PHE A 406 -1.92 15.39 -17.52
N ASP A 407 -3.12 15.11 -18.01
CA ASP A 407 -3.77 15.90 -19.06
C ASP A 407 -4.12 17.32 -18.58
N LYS A 408 -4.61 17.46 -17.34
CA LYS A 408 -4.88 18.79 -16.75
C LYS A 408 -3.61 19.61 -16.60
N ILE A 409 -2.49 19.02 -16.23
CA ILE A 409 -1.20 19.71 -16.13
C ILE A 409 -0.75 20.17 -17.52
N LEU A 410 -0.78 19.27 -18.53
CA LEU A 410 -0.31 19.60 -19.87
C LEU A 410 -1.18 20.63 -20.58
N ASN A 411 -2.49 20.65 -20.30
CA ASN A 411 -3.43 21.59 -20.88
C ASN A 411 -3.51 22.93 -20.10
N GLY A 412 -2.78 23.06 -18.97
CA GLY A 412 -2.83 24.27 -18.13
C GLY A 412 -4.18 24.48 -17.43
N THR A 413 -5.00 23.44 -17.30
CA THR A 413 -6.35 23.49 -16.67
C THR A 413 -6.36 23.02 -15.23
N MET A 414 -5.20 22.85 -14.61
CA MET A 414 -5.09 22.43 -13.21
C MET A 414 -5.63 23.51 -12.28
N VAL A 415 -6.68 23.19 -11.54
CA VAL A 415 -7.26 24.08 -10.52
C VAL A 415 -6.68 23.72 -9.15
N PRO A 416 -5.97 24.63 -8.45
CA PRO A 416 -5.44 24.37 -7.13
C PRO A 416 -6.56 24.01 -6.13
N GLY A 417 -6.38 22.90 -5.40
CA GLY A 417 -7.31 22.49 -4.33
C GLY A 417 -8.52 21.68 -4.78
N GLN A 418 -8.65 21.33 -6.05
CA GLN A 418 -9.70 20.41 -6.51
C GLN A 418 -9.46 19.02 -5.89
N ILE A 419 -10.42 18.55 -5.10
CA ILE A 419 -10.38 17.22 -4.51
C ILE A 419 -10.81 16.25 -5.60
N PHE A 420 -9.92 15.38 -6.06
CA PHE A 420 -10.30 14.18 -6.81
C PHE A 420 -10.74 13.11 -5.80
N ASN A 421 -11.91 13.31 -5.22
CA ASN A 421 -12.61 12.19 -4.62
C ASN A 421 -13.25 11.45 -5.79
N GLY A 422 -13.03 10.15 -5.92
CA GLY A 422 -13.72 9.34 -6.91
C GLY A 422 -15.25 9.30 -6.75
N THR A 423 -15.80 10.23 -5.96
CA THR A 423 -17.21 10.47 -5.70
C THR A 423 -17.78 11.63 -6.52
N ASP A 424 -16.97 12.43 -7.25
CA ASP A 424 -17.46 13.60 -8.00
C ASP A 424 -18.29 13.28 -9.27
N LYS A 425 -18.60 11.99 -9.51
CA LYS A 425 -19.58 11.59 -10.52
C LYS A 425 -21.02 11.42 -10.00
N ILE A 426 -21.31 11.78 -8.75
CA ILE A 426 -22.62 11.52 -8.12
C ILE A 426 -23.46 12.81 -7.93
N GLU A 427 -22.93 13.99 -8.28
CA GLU A 427 -23.75 15.22 -8.30
C GLU A 427 -23.83 15.78 -9.73
N GLY A 428 -24.75 15.24 -10.50
CA GLY A 428 -25.08 15.79 -11.83
C GLY A 428 -25.90 14.80 -12.64
N ASP A 429 -27.15 14.57 -12.22
CA ASP A 429 -28.44 14.61 -12.95
C ASP A 429 -29.59 14.20 -12.02
#